data_d7d6761bc71de3461cf089c07957e43e
#
_entry.id   d7d6761bc71de3461cf089c07957e43e
#
_cell.length_a   1.000
_cell.length_b   1.000
_cell.length_c   1.000
_cell.angle_alpha   90.00
_cell.angle_beta   90.00
_cell.angle_gamma   90.00
#
_symmetry.space_group_name_H-M   'P 1'
#
loop_
_entity.id
_entity.type
_entity.pdbx_description
1 polymer ?
#
loop_
_entity_poly.entity_id
_entity_poly.type
_entity_poly.pdbx_seq_one_letter_code
_entity_poly.pdbx_strand_id
1 'polypeptide(L)'
;MTRPEKRQEKRSQEQDVKRRKLEAQGFTISSHEYHGKRTIANRKSGYDTPEDEKLDRQLSVEAALKVYRRTLPILLKRLSKINDPRQPRKIKHSLTVLMIYGILMFVYQMSSLRDANKEMSTAIFFKNMNAMFPDFETMPHADTLSRLLERINVEEIEESLLELFEQLIKKRNSEIISSISTTS
;
A
#
# COMPACT_ATOMS: atom_id res chain seq x y z
N MET A 1 -25.58 -8.13 33.66
CA MET A 1 -25.05 -8.06 32.30
C MET A 1 -24.57 -6.64 32.02
N THR A 2 -23.29 -6.48 31.80
CA THR A 2 -22.68 -5.17 31.54
C THR A 2 -22.93 -4.72 30.07
N ARG A 3 -22.76 -3.43 29.83
CA ARG A 3 -22.93 -2.88 28.46
C ARG A 3 -22.04 -3.56 27.38
N PRO A 4 -20.77 -3.96 27.68
CA PRO A 4 -19.95 -4.73 26.75
C PRO A 4 -20.49 -6.14 26.50
N GLU A 5 -20.96 -6.86 27.51
CA GLU A 5 -21.55 -8.21 27.40
C GLU A 5 -22.77 -8.20 26.46
N LYS A 6 -23.68 -7.24 26.63
CA LYS A 6 -24.84 -7.07 25.74
C LYS A 6 -24.44 -6.81 24.27
N ARG A 7 -23.36 -6.06 24.03
CA ARG A 7 -22.85 -5.83 22.67
C ARG A 7 -22.25 -7.10 22.07
N GLN A 8 -21.56 -7.90 22.88
CA GLN A 8 -20.94 -9.14 22.43
C GLN A 8 -22.01 -10.19 22.09
N GLU A 9 -23.03 -10.31 22.93
CA GLU A 9 -24.15 -11.19 22.69
C GLU A 9 -24.94 -10.81 21.43
N LYS A 10 -25.22 -9.52 21.22
CA LYS A 10 -25.86 -9.03 19.99
C LYS A 10 -25.04 -9.34 18.74
N ARG A 11 -23.72 -9.18 18.77
CA ARG A 11 -22.83 -9.54 17.66
C ARG A 11 -22.82 -11.03 17.36
N SER A 12 -22.84 -11.87 18.41
CA SER A 12 -22.93 -13.32 18.26
C SER A 12 -24.24 -13.71 17.58
N GLN A 13 -25.36 -13.17 18.05
CA GLN A 13 -26.67 -13.41 17.42
C GLN A 13 -26.74 -12.97 15.96
N GLU A 14 -26.18 -11.80 15.63
CA GLU A 14 -26.10 -11.32 14.23
C GLU A 14 -25.24 -12.24 13.36
N GLN A 15 -24.15 -12.77 13.88
CA GLN A 15 -23.30 -13.74 13.18
C GLN A 15 -24.00 -15.06 12.94
N ASP A 16 -24.73 -15.57 13.94
CA ASP A 16 -25.52 -16.82 13.82
C ASP A 16 -26.64 -16.69 12.79
N VAL A 17 -27.31 -15.54 12.74
CA VAL A 17 -28.33 -15.27 11.72
C VAL A 17 -27.72 -15.24 10.32
N LYS A 18 -26.56 -14.61 10.16
CA LYS A 18 -25.84 -14.59 8.87
C LYS A 18 -25.40 -15.99 8.45
N ARG A 19 -24.88 -16.77 9.41
CA ARG A 19 -24.48 -18.16 9.16
C ARG A 19 -25.64 -19.01 8.64
N ARG A 20 -26.78 -18.99 9.34
CA ARG A 20 -27.99 -19.73 8.91
C ARG A 20 -28.50 -19.32 7.54
N LYS A 21 -28.42 -18.02 7.19
CA LYS A 21 -28.77 -17.55 5.85
C LYS A 21 -27.85 -18.10 4.76
N LEU A 22 -26.56 -18.16 5.01
CA LEU A 22 -25.58 -18.71 4.07
C LEU A 22 -25.73 -20.22 3.93
N GLU A 23 -25.97 -20.95 5.04
CA GLU A 23 -26.25 -22.39 5.03
C GLU A 23 -27.53 -22.70 4.24
N ALA A 24 -28.58 -21.88 4.39
CA ALA A 24 -29.82 -22.00 3.63
C ALA A 24 -29.62 -21.74 2.11
N GLN A 25 -28.57 -21.02 1.72
CA GLN A 25 -28.21 -20.80 0.32
C GLN A 25 -27.24 -21.87 -0.22
N GLY A 26 -26.98 -22.95 0.54
CA GLY A 26 -26.13 -24.07 0.13
C GLY A 26 -24.64 -23.87 0.36
N PHE A 27 -24.24 -22.83 1.08
CA PHE A 27 -22.83 -22.63 1.45
C PHE A 27 -22.50 -23.45 2.71
N THR A 28 -21.54 -24.36 2.60
CA THR A 28 -21.02 -25.08 3.76
C THR A 28 -20.04 -24.19 4.52
N ILE A 29 -20.46 -23.68 5.68
CA ILE A 29 -19.59 -22.90 6.56
C ILE A 29 -18.90 -23.88 7.50
N SER A 30 -17.64 -24.20 7.24
CA SER A 30 -16.82 -24.94 8.19
C SER A 30 -16.51 -24.04 9.37
N SER A 31 -17.08 -24.33 10.54
CA SER A 31 -16.63 -23.74 11.82
C SER A 31 -15.26 -24.32 12.13
N HIS A 32 -14.21 -23.59 11.81
CA HIS A 32 -12.90 -23.94 12.29
C HIS A 32 -12.81 -23.48 13.75
N GLU A 33 -12.98 -24.40 14.67
CA GLU A 33 -12.55 -24.19 16.05
C GLU A 33 -11.05 -23.97 16.05
N TYR A 34 -10.66 -22.81 16.56
CA TYR A 34 -9.29 -22.37 16.62
C TYR A 34 -8.61 -23.06 17.82
N HIS A 35 -8.18 -24.29 17.65
CA HIS A 35 -7.41 -25.00 18.67
C HIS A 35 -5.91 -24.80 18.40
N GLY A 36 -5.30 -23.93 19.20
CA GLY A 36 -3.85 -23.82 19.30
C GLY A 36 -3.20 -22.68 18.52
N LYS A 37 -1.90 -22.50 18.75
CA LYS A 37 -1.06 -21.55 18.03
C LYS A 37 -1.02 -21.93 16.56
N ARG A 38 -1.27 -20.98 15.68
CA ARG A 38 -1.04 -21.17 14.23
C ARG A 38 0.41 -21.60 14.02
N THR A 39 0.61 -22.76 13.48
CA THR A 39 1.93 -23.23 13.04
C THR A 39 2.33 -22.57 11.73
N ILE A 40 1.35 -22.19 10.88
CA ILE A 40 1.58 -21.52 9.60
C ILE A 40 0.62 -20.31 9.52
N ALA A 41 1.13 -19.14 9.12
CA ALA A 41 0.35 -17.89 9.05
C ALA A 41 -0.75 -17.94 7.99
N ASN A 42 -0.56 -18.71 6.91
CA ASN A 42 -1.55 -18.92 5.85
C ASN A 42 -1.71 -20.41 5.57
N ARG A 43 -2.92 -20.96 5.77
CA ARG A 43 -3.23 -22.36 5.47
C ARG A 43 -3.06 -22.76 3.99
N LYS A 44 -3.08 -21.79 3.09
CA LYS A 44 -2.86 -22.01 1.65
C LYS A 44 -1.41 -21.75 1.24
N SER A 45 -0.51 -21.49 2.19
CA SER A 45 0.89 -21.34 1.88
C SER A 45 1.45 -22.70 1.48
N GLY A 46 2.24 -22.75 0.43
CA GLY A 46 2.93 -23.97 0.00
C GLY A 46 4.17 -24.32 0.82
N TYR A 47 4.33 -23.73 2.02
CA TYR A 47 5.51 -23.93 2.87
C TYR A 47 5.23 -24.98 3.92
N ASP A 48 6.22 -25.85 4.15
CA ASP A 48 6.12 -26.93 5.13
C ASP A 48 6.28 -26.43 6.57
N THR A 49 7.06 -25.35 6.77
CA THR A 49 7.29 -24.76 8.09
C THR A 49 6.99 -23.26 8.14
N PRO A 50 6.63 -22.69 9.31
CA PRO A 50 6.47 -21.25 9.48
C PRO A 50 7.78 -20.47 9.28
N GLU A 51 8.90 -21.10 9.57
CA GLU A 51 10.24 -20.55 9.40
C GLU A 51 10.57 -20.35 7.91
N ASP A 52 10.25 -21.33 7.06
CA ASP A 52 10.43 -21.26 5.60
C ASP A 52 9.55 -20.14 5.00
N GLU A 53 8.29 -20.05 5.42
CA GLU A 53 7.40 -18.97 5.01
C GLU A 53 7.94 -17.59 5.40
N LYS A 54 8.48 -17.49 6.63
CA LYS A 54 9.06 -16.24 7.13
C LYS A 54 10.30 -15.84 6.34
N LEU A 55 11.17 -16.79 6.05
CA LEU A 55 12.39 -16.57 5.27
C LEU A 55 12.05 -16.10 3.86
N ASP A 56 11.15 -16.76 3.17
CA ASP A 56 10.75 -16.39 1.82
C ASP A 56 10.10 -15.01 1.79
N ARG A 57 9.26 -14.68 2.77
CA ARG A 57 8.70 -13.33 2.93
C ARG A 57 9.80 -12.28 3.14
N GLN A 58 10.83 -12.58 3.94
CA GLN A 58 11.95 -11.67 4.13
C GLN A 58 12.71 -11.43 2.81
N LEU A 59 13.02 -12.50 2.08
CA LEU A 59 13.68 -12.41 0.77
C LEU A 59 12.85 -11.62 -0.24
N SER A 60 11.54 -11.85 -0.27
CA SER A 60 10.60 -11.11 -1.13
C SER A 60 10.55 -9.62 -0.78
N VAL A 61 10.54 -9.26 0.52
CA VAL A 61 10.59 -7.87 0.98
C VAL A 61 11.92 -7.22 0.61
N GLU A 62 13.05 -7.92 0.77
CA GLU A 62 14.36 -7.41 0.36
C GLU A 62 14.45 -7.16 -1.16
N ALA A 63 13.93 -8.07 -1.96
CA ALA A 63 13.85 -7.91 -3.41
C ALA A 63 12.97 -6.70 -3.79
N ALA A 64 11.81 -6.57 -3.16
CA ALA A 64 10.93 -5.42 -3.35
C ALA A 64 11.61 -4.10 -2.97
N LEU A 65 12.30 -4.06 -1.82
CA LEU A 65 13.05 -2.87 -1.39
C LEU A 65 14.15 -2.47 -2.37
N LYS A 66 14.86 -3.45 -2.96
CA LYS A 66 15.85 -3.16 -4.01
C LYS A 66 15.19 -2.50 -5.23
N VAL A 67 14.04 -3.02 -5.66
CA VAL A 67 13.27 -2.43 -6.77
C VAL A 67 12.82 -1.01 -6.42
N TYR A 68 12.25 -0.79 -5.24
CA TYR A 68 11.80 0.55 -4.81
C TYR A 68 12.94 1.55 -4.73
N ARG A 69 14.08 1.18 -4.15
CA ARG A 69 15.28 2.05 -4.08
C ARG A 69 15.79 2.48 -5.45
N ARG A 70 15.65 1.62 -6.45
CA ARG A 70 16.06 1.92 -7.84
C ARG A 70 15.02 2.74 -8.59
N THR A 71 13.76 2.54 -8.30
CA THR A 71 12.63 3.11 -9.03
C THR A 71 12.21 4.47 -8.48
N LEU A 72 12.29 4.64 -7.15
CA LEU A 72 11.83 5.84 -6.48
C LEU A 72 12.47 7.13 -7.02
N PRO A 73 13.79 7.23 -7.25
CA PRO A 73 14.39 8.44 -7.79
C PRO A 73 13.86 8.80 -9.18
N ILE A 74 13.58 7.80 -10.02
CA ILE A 74 13.02 7.99 -11.35
C ILE A 74 11.59 8.51 -11.23
N LEU A 75 10.78 7.88 -10.38
CA LEU A 75 9.41 8.31 -10.10
C LEU A 75 9.37 9.76 -9.60
N LEU A 76 10.20 10.10 -8.59
CA LEU A 76 10.27 11.45 -8.04
C LEU A 76 10.64 12.48 -9.13
N LYS A 77 11.61 12.16 -9.98
CA LYS A 77 12.02 13.01 -11.10
C LYS A 77 10.90 13.19 -12.13
N ARG A 78 10.07 12.16 -12.37
CA ARG A 78 8.93 12.26 -13.29
C ARG A 78 7.82 13.09 -12.69
N LEU A 79 7.44 12.82 -11.46
CA LEU A 79 6.42 13.59 -10.73
C LEU A 79 6.79 15.08 -10.60
N SER A 80 8.07 15.41 -10.50
CA SER A 80 8.51 16.81 -10.44
C SER A 80 8.37 17.59 -11.74
N LYS A 81 8.13 16.91 -12.88
CA LYS A 81 7.91 17.53 -14.19
C LYS A 81 6.44 17.88 -14.44
N ILE A 82 5.52 17.27 -13.68
CA ILE A 82 4.08 17.52 -13.82
C ILE A 82 3.80 18.96 -13.41
N ASN A 83 3.00 19.66 -14.21
CA ASN A 83 2.61 21.02 -13.91
C ASN A 83 1.68 21.07 -12.70
N ASP A 84 2.05 21.88 -11.69
CA ASP A 84 1.23 22.08 -10.50
C ASP A 84 0.15 23.12 -10.76
N PRO A 85 -1.14 22.74 -10.83
CA PRO A 85 -2.22 23.67 -11.14
C PRO A 85 -2.56 24.64 -10.00
N ARG A 86 -1.88 24.53 -8.84
CA ARG A 86 -2.14 25.35 -7.67
C ARG A 86 -1.43 26.71 -7.76
N GLN A 87 -1.95 27.69 -7.06
CA GLN A 87 -1.33 29.01 -6.95
C GLN A 87 0.00 28.90 -6.16
N PRO A 88 1.15 29.35 -6.70
CA PRO A 88 2.47 29.18 -6.06
C PRO A 88 2.53 29.67 -4.60
N ARG A 89 1.88 30.79 -4.32
CA ARG A 89 1.86 31.41 -2.97
C ARG A 89 1.09 30.60 -1.92
N LYS A 90 0.29 29.61 -2.35
CA LYS A 90 -0.54 28.76 -1.46
C LYS A 90 0.00 27.33 -1.36
N ILE A 91 1.11 27.04 -2.01
CA ILE A 91 1.72 25.71 -2.00
C ILE A 91 2.53 25.56 -0.72
N LYS A 92 2.02 24.77 0.23
CA LYS A 92 2.75 24.36 1.43
C LYS A 92 3.57 23.07 1.21
N HIS A 93 3.04 22.15 0.41
CA HIS A 93 3.68 20.89 0.07
C HIS A 93 3.78 20.81 -1.45
N SER A 94 4.95 20.43 -1.97
CA SER A 94 5.15 20.26 -3.41
C SER A 94 4.20 19.19 -3.98
N LEU A 95 3.92 19.27 -5.28
CA LEU A 95 3.12 18.28 -5.99
C LEU A 95 3.69 16.87 -5.77
N THR A 96 5.01 16.72 -5.88
CA THR A 96 5.71 15.43 -5.70
C THR A 96 5.44 14.83 -4.32
N VAL A 97 5.50 15.64 -3.24
CA VAL A 97 5.17 15.20 -1.88
C VAL A 97 3.74 14.70 -1.77
N LEU A 98 2.77 15.43 -2.35
CA LEU A 98 1.37 15.04 -2.32
C LEU A 98 1.10 13.78 -3.14
N MET A 99 1.76 13.61 -4.28
CA MET A 99 1.61 12.41 -5.11
C MET A 99 2.18 11.17 -4.40
N ILE A 100 3.35 11.29 -3.77
CA ILE A 100 3.90 10.19 -2.95
C ILE A 100 2.99 9.89 -1.76
N TYR A 101 2.47 10.91 -1.08
CA TYR A 101 1.47 10.72 -0.01
C TYR A 101 0.26 9.93 -0.52
N GLY A 102 -0.28 10.27 -1.71
CA GLY A 102 -1.38 9.54 -2.34
C GLY A 102 -1.02 8.09 -2.68
N ILE A 103 0.16 7.85 -3.26
CA ILE A 103 0.65 6.49 -3.55
C ILE A 103 0.72 5.66 -2.26
N LEU A 104 1.23 6.24 -1.17
CA LEU A 104 1.32 5.55 0.11
C LEU A 104 -0.07 5.23 0.70
N MET A 105 -1.06 6.10 0.51
CA MET A 105 -2.46 5.78 0.88
C MET A 105 -2.94 4.50 0.20
N PHE A 106 -2.64 4.32 -1.08
CA PHE A 106 -2.97 3.10 -1.83
C PHE A 106 -2.18 1.89 -1.33
N VAL A 107 -0.88 2.03 -1.16
CA VAL A 107 0.00 0.94 -0.71
C VAL A 107 -0.43 0.42 0.67
N TYR A 108 -0.83 1.30 1.57
CA TYR A 108 -1.30 0.94 2.91
C TYR A 108 -2.81 0.68 2.97
N GLN A 109 -3.49 0.65 1.83
CA GLN A 109 -4.93 0.33 1.74
C GLN A 109 -5.80 1.16 2.68
N MET A 110 -5.52 2.47 2.79
CA MET A 110 -6.31 3.37 3.61
C MET A 110 -7.75 3.45 3.08
N SER A 111 -8.72 3.20 3.94
CA SER A 111 -10.13 3.07 3.55
C SER A 111 -10.80 4.41 3.27
N SER A 112 -10.24 5.50 3.79
CA SER A 112 -10.79 6.85 3.67
C SER A 112 -9.73 7.94 3.86
N LEU A 113 -10.03 9.16 3.42
CA LEU A 113 -9.20 10.35 3.67
C LEU A 113 -9.02 10.62 5.18
N ARG A 114 -10.04 10.31 5.98
CA ARG A 114 -9.97 10.45 7.44
C ARG A 114 -9.01 9.44 8.06
N ASP A 115 -9.03 8.21 7.58
CA ASP A 115 -8.11 7.16 7.98
C ASP A 115 -6.68 7.54 7.63
N ALA A 116 -6.46 8.01 6.40
CA ALA A 116 -5.17 8.48 5.95
C ALA A 116 -4.62 9.60 6.84
N ASN A 117 -5.43 10.61 7.16
CA ASN A 117 -5.02 11.69 8.04
C ASN A 117 -4.62 11.20 9.43
N LYS A 118 -5.31 10.17 9.97
CA LYS A 118 -5.01 9.60 11.27
C LYS A 118 -3.73 8.76 11.26
N GLU A 119 -3.66 7.78 10.36
CA GLU A 119 -2.58 6.80 10.34
C GLU A 119 -1.25 7.40 9.81
N MET A 120 -1.34 8.32 8.84
CA MET A 120 -0.16 8.96 8.26
C MET A 120 0.35 10.15 9.08
N SER A 121 -0.36 10.58 10.15
CA SER A 121 0.12 11.62 11.08
C SER A 121 1.08 11.09 12.15
N THR A 122 1.46 9.82 12.11
CA THR A 122 2.35 9.21 13.09
C THR A 122 3.80 9.69 12.93
N ALA A 123 4.55 9.71 14.04
CA ALA A 123 5.97 10.11 14.03
C ALA A 123 6.83 9.25 13.09
N ILE A 124 6.51 7.96 12.95
CA ILE A 124 7.21 7.05 12.04
C ILE A 124 6.99 7.47 10.59
N PHE A 125 5.75 7.81 10.23
CA PHE A 125 5.42 8.26 8.88
C PHE A 125 6.12 9.57 8.55
N PHE A 126 6.09 10.52 9.47
CA PHE A 126 6.80 11.79 9.35
C PHE A 126 8.31 11.58 9.11
N LYS A 127 8.93 10.71 9.91
CA LYS A 127 10.37 10.39 9.77
C LYS A 127 10.68 9.80 8.39
N ASN A 128 9.83 8.92 7.88
CA ASN A 128 10.02 8.31 6.55
C ASN A 128 9.84 9.32 5.42
N MET A 129 8.85 10.20 5.51
CA MET A 129 8.65 11.27 4.54
C MET A 129 9.82 12.26 4.55
N ASN A 130 10.32 12.63 5.73
CA ASN A 130 11.47 13.52 5.87
C ASN A 130 12.77 12.91 5.31
N ALA A 131 12.93 11.59 5.40
CA ALA A 131 14.05 10.88 4.78
C ALA A 131 14.02 10.93 3.24
N MET A 132 12.83 11.03 2.63
CA MET A 132 12.65 11.16 1.18
C MET A 132 12.69 12.62 0.71
N PHE A 133 12.24 13.54 1.54
CA PHE A 133 12.11 14.96 1.27
C PHE A 133 12.73 15.75 2.42
N PRO A 134 14.01 16.15 2.33
CA PRO A 134 14.70 16.85 3.42
C PRO A 134 14.04 18.16 3.89
N ASP A 135 13.36 18.86 2.98
CA ASP A 135 12.66 20.12 3.27
C ASP A 135 11.21 19.90 3.76
N PHE A 136 10.91 18.68 4.20
CA PHE A 136 9.59 18.30 4.64
C PHE A 136 9.33 18.69 6.10
N GLU A 137 8.55 19.73 6.33
CA GLU A 137 8.30 20.28 7.67
C GLU A 137 7.05 19.73 8.36
N THR A 138 6.02 19.44 7.59
CA THR A 138 4.71 19.02 8.14
C THR A 138 4.05 17.98 7.24
N MET A 139 3.23 17.11 7.83
CA MET A 139 2.44 16.15 7.05
C MET A 139 1.36 16.85 6.23
N PRO A 140 1.16 16.45 4.95
CA PRO A 140 0.03 16.91 4.16
C PRO A 140 -1.28 16.40 4.75
N HIS A 141 -2.34 17.15 4.56
CA HIS A 141 -3.69 16.68 4.82
C HIS A 141 -4.28 16.02 3.58
N ALA A 142 -4.98 14.90 3.74
CA ALA A 142 -5.54 14.15 2.61
C ALA A 142 -6.52 14.97 1.74
N ASP A 143 -7.23 15.96 2.34
CA ASP A 143 -8.07 16.88 1.58
C ASP A 143 -7.27 17.78 0.63
N THR A 144 -5.99 18.05 0.96
CA THR A 144 -5.12 18.83 0.07
C THR A 144 -4.77 18.01 -1.17
N LEU A 145 -4.55 16.70 -0.99
CA LEU A 145 -4.38 15.76 -2.10
C LEU A 145 -5.65 15.69 -2.96
N SER A 146 -6.83 15.52 -2.34
CA SER A 146 -8.10 15.46 -3.06
C SER A 146 -8.30 16.67 -3.96
N ARG A 147 -8.12 17.89 -3.40
CA ARG A 147 -8.23 19.15 -4.17
C ARG A 147 -7.17 19.29 -5.26
N LEU A 148 -6.00 18.70 -5.09
CA LEU A 148 -4.99 18.65 -6.15
C LEU A 148 -5.46 17.74 -7.28
N LEU A 149 -5.90 16.52 -6.95
CA LEU A 149 -6.34 15.52 -7.93
C LEU A 149 -7.55 15.97 -8.75
N GLU A 150 -8.41 16.82 -8.20
CA GLU A 150 -9.53 17.44 -8.92
C GLU A 150 -9.09 18.40 -10.04
N ARG A 151 -7.86 18.90 -10.00
CA ARG A 151 -7.37 19.98 -10.88
C ARG A 151 -6.17 19.60 -11.73
N ILE A 152 -5.50 18.52 -11.35
CA ILE A 152 -4.29 18.08 -12.04
C ILE A 152 -4.65 17.51 -13.42
N ASN A 153 -3.77 17.69 -14.37
CA ASN A 153 -3.92 17.07 -15.69
C ASN A 153 -3.63 15.57 -15.57
N VAL A 154 -4.64 14.74 -15.83
CA VAL A 154 -4.55 13.28 -15.73
C VAL A 154 -3.62 12.72 -16.78
N GLU A 155 -3.63 13.28 -17.99
CA GLU A 155 -2.78 12.85 -19.11
C GLU A 155 -1.29 12.97 -18.77
N GLU A 156 -0.88 14.07 -18.09
CA GLU A 156 0.52 14.23 -17.64
C GLU A 156 0.93 13.17 -16.61
N ILE A 157 -0.01 12.74 -15.74
CA ILE A 157 0.25 11.66 -14.78
C ILE A 157 0.38 10.33 -15.51
N GLU A 158 -0.54 10.02 -16.42
CA GLU A 158 -0.52 8.78 -17.20
C GLU A 158 0.75 8.67 -18.03
N GLU A 159 1.14 9.73 -18.73
CA GLU A 159 2.38 9.78 -19.51
C GLU A 159 3.61 9.53 -18.63
N SER A 160 3.67 10.20 -17.47
CA SER A 160 4.75 10.01 -16.50
C SER A 160 4.86 8.58 -15.98
N LEU A 161 3.72 7.92 -15.75
CA LEU A 161 3.65 6.52 -15.30
C LEU A 161 4.00 5.55 -16.43
N LEU A 162 3.49 5.77 -17.63
CA LEU A 162 3.82 4.95 -18.81
C LEU A 162 5.32 4.95 -19.09
N GLU A 163 5.97 6.11 -19.10
CA GLU A 163 7.42 6.21 -19.26
C GLU A 163 8.19 5.47 -18.16
N LEU A 164 7.69 5.48 -16.90
CA LEU A 164 8.28 4.73 -15.82
C LEU A 164 8.19 3.23 -16.08
N PHE A 165 7.02 2.73 -16.45
CA PHE A 165 6.81 1.31 -16.77
C PHE A 165 7.66 0.85 -17.95
N GLU A 166 7.75 1.63 -19.01
CA GLU A 166 8.61 1.32 -20.16
C GLU A 166 10.08 1.17 -19.75
N GLN A 167 10.58 2.08 -18.91
CA GLN A 167 11.96 1.99 -18.42
C GLN A 167 12.19 0.74 -17.56
N LEU A 168 11.21 0.37 -16.71
CA LEU A 168 11.28 -0.85 -15.91
C LEU A 168 11.29 -2.10 -16.77
N ILE A 169 10.45 -2.16 -17.79
CA ILE A 169 10.37 -3.28 -18.75
C ILE A 169 11.69 -3.40 -19.54
N LYS A 170 12.18 -2.31 -20.12
CA LYS A 170 13.45 -2.29 -20.87
C LYS A 170 14.60 -2.81 -20.00
N LYS A 171 14.67 -2.38 -18.74
CA LYS A 171 15.71 -2.80 -17.81
C LYS A 171 15.60 -4.27 -17.45
N ARG A 172 14.40 -4.77 -17.16
CA ARG A 172 14.16 -6.19 -16.90
C ARG A 172 14.60 -7.05 -18.06
N ASN A 173 14.26 -6.66 -19.28
CA ASN A 173 14.65 -7.40 -20.48
C ASN A 173 16.18 -7.42 -20.67
N SER A 174 16.87 -6.31 -20.41
CA SER A 174 18.33 -6.26 -20.47
C SER A 174 19.02 -7.14 -19.43
N GLU A 175 18.46 -7.23 -18.21
CA GLU A 175 18.98 -8.10 -17.14
C GLU A 175 18.77 -9.59 -17.46
N ILE A 176 17.65 -9.96 -18.08
CA ILE A 176 17.39 -11.34 -18.54
C ILE A 176 18.38 -11.72 -19.65
N ILE A 177 18.58 -10.85 -20.63
CA ILE A 177 19.52 -11.12 -21.74
C ILE A 177 20.95 -11.26 -21.24
N SER A 178 21.37 -10.40 -20.28
CA SER A 178 22.71 -10.48 -19.70
C SER A 178 22.91 -11.77 -18.88
N SER A 179 21.88 -12.26 -18.18
CA SER A 179 21.98 -13.51 -17.41
C SER A 179 22.09 -14.74 -18.30
N ILE A 180 21.44 -14.75 -19.47
CA ILE A 180 21.54 -15.84 -20.46
C ILE A 180 22.92 -15.88 -21.10
N SER A 181 23.51 -14.72 -21.41
CA SER A 181 24.84 -14.64 -22.04
C SER A 181 26.00 -15.01 -21.12
N THR A 182 25.78 -15.02 -19.81
CA THR A 182 26.84 -15.36 -18.82
C THR A 182 26.86 -16.87 -18.50
N THR A 183 25.85 -17.61 -18.96
CA THR A 183 25.71 -19.07 -18.71
C THR A 183 26.15 -19.94 -19.91
N SER A 184 26.66 -19.31 -20.95
CA SER A 184 27.25 -19.96 -22.16
C SER A 184 28.75 -19.83 -22.15
#